data_6373ccdad6ae136e47a9ae5081bc310e
#
_entry.id   6373ccdad6ae136e47a9ae5081bc310e
#
_cell.length_a   1.000
_cell.length_b   1.000
_cell.length_c   1.000
_cell.angle_alpha   90.00
_cell.angle_beta   90.00
_cell.angle_gamma   90.00
#
_symmetry.space_group_name_H-M   'P 1'
#
loop_
_entity.id
_entity.type
_entity.pdbx_description
1 polymer ?
#
loop_
_entity_poly.entity_id
_entity_poly.type
_entity_poly.pdbx_seq_one_letter_code
_entity_poly.pdbx_strand_id
1 'polypeptide(L)'
;NGDSYADGKLTKSLVSTVSLDGSNKVFGDKESVMVAHLVDKNLSFKHLCGFIEVKLKGTGTVKHIALRSNARHWEALSGLAYINLGTIPDFQYSFDTGYKLAFNWIYATCSNVELSASEAKSFYFVVPPRTYENMSICVQTDKGSYAITAKNAIQVNRAKIRPIAAIDLDALEPASTIDLSANGLANCYIVPQGSDAKYYSFPAQKLNTTEKLANVAYAHVLWSDREQVITNVNYDAATGTISFKYAGGNKEGNVMISVFSDVHNSIWTWHIWCTDQPKVVKIKNTVTTTENNTGKNHGLMD
;
A
#
# COMPACT_ATOMS: atom_id res chain seq x y z
N ASN A 1 -7.78 10.17 -18.92
CA ASN A 1 -8.95 10.24 -18.05
C ASN A 1 -9.93 9.16 -18.51
N GLY A 2 -10.07 8.07 -17.76
CA GLY A 2 -10.91 6.94 -18.09
C GLY A 2 -12.38 7.06 -17.64
N ASP A 3 -12.89 8.29 -17.44
CA ASP A 3 -14.26 8.49 -17.02
C ASP A 3 -15.20 8.33 -18.23
N SER A 4 -16.14 7.42 -18.16
CA SER A 4 -17.13 7.19 -19.21
C SER A 4 -18.47 6.75 -18.62
N TYR A 5 -19.54 6.97 -19.37
CA TYR A 5 -20.88 6.48 -19.05
C TYR A 5 -21.43 5.71 -20.24
N ALA A 6 -21.77 4.46 -20.03
CA ALA A 6 -22.41 3.60 -21.02
C ALA A 6 -23.30 2.57 -20.32
N ASP A 7 -24.43 2.22 -20.92
CA ASP A 7 -25.35 1.16 -20.49
C ASP A 7 -25.74 1.23 -19.00
N GLY A 8 -26.00 2.44 -18.50
CA GLY A 8 -26.36 2.66 -17.09
C GLY A 8 -25.19 2.54 -16.11
N LYS A 9 -23.96 2.38 -16.59
CA LYS A 9 -22.74 2.28 -15.77
C LYS A 9 -21.85 3.50 -15.96
N LEU A 10 -21.39 4.03 -14.84
CA LEU A 10 -20.35 5.06 -14.81
C LEU A 10 -19.02 4.38 -14.51
N THR A 11 -18.05 4.58 -15.40
CA THR A 11 -16.65 4.24 -15.14
C THR A 11 -15.96 5.46 -14.58
N LYS A 12 -15.35 5.34 -13.42
CA LYS A 12 -14.70 6.45 -12.71
C LYS A 12 -13.37 6.01 -12.11
N SER A 13 -12.31 6.78 -12.35
CA SER A 13 -11.05 6.60 -11.64
C SER A 13 -11.11 7.31 -10.27
N LEU A 14 -10.99 6.54 -9.21
CA LEU A 14 -10.84 7.05 -7.84
C LEU A 14 -9.36 7.31 -7.56
N VAL A 15 -9.10 8.46 -6.97
CA VAL A 15 -7.74 8.95 -6.73
C VAL A 15 -6.99 8.02 -5.77
N SER A 16 -5.80 7.60 -6.15
CA SER A 16 -4.90 6.75 -5.36
C SER A 16 -3.76 7.53 -4.71
N THR A 17 -3.43 8.71 -5.25
CA THR A 17 -2.42 9.60 -4.69
C THR A 17 -3.02 10.98 -4.48
N VAL A 18 -2.84 11.53 -3.28
CA VAL A 18 -3.28 12.87 -2.89
C VAL A 18 -2.11 13.69 -2.40
N SER A 19 -2.21 15.00 -2.54
CA SER A 19 -1.22 15.95 -2.03
C SER A 19 -1.85 16.79 -0.94
N LEU A 20 -1.29 16.77 0.27
CA LEU A 20 -1.77 17.50 1.44
C LEU A 20 -0.74 18.56 1.83
N ASP A 21 -1.14 19.80 1.80
CA ASP A 21 -0.25 20.97 2.06
C ASP A 21 -0.37 21.53 3.49
N GLY A 22 -1.10 20.82 4.37
CA GLY A 22 -1.35 21.26 5.74
C GLY A 22 -2.37 22.39 5.84
N SER A 23 -2.94 22.87 4.73
CA SER A 23 -4.10 23.73 4.75
C SER A 23 -5.32 22.93 5.23
N ASN A 24 -6.27 23.59 5.88
CA ASN A 24 -7.53 22.96 6.30
C ASN A 24 -8.46 22.58 5.14
N LYS A 25 -7.96 22.53 3.91
CA LYS A 25 -8.68 21.99 2.77
C LYS A 25 -8.77 20.48 2.91
N VAL A 26 -9.91 20.06 3.34
CA VAL A 26 -10.22 18.68 3.68
C VAL A 26 -10.26 17.78 2.45
N PHE A 27 -10.57 18.33 1.27
CA PHE A 27 -10.69 17.60 0.01
C PHE A 27 -10.31 18.50 -1.17
N GLY A 28 -9.58 17.95 -2.14
CA GLY A 28 -9.42 18.60 -3.44
C GLY A 28 -10.68 18.48 -4.29
N ASP A 29 -10.87 19.39 -5.23
CA ASP A 29 -12.05 19.45 -6.12
C ASP A 29 -12.26 18.18 -6.96
N LYS A 30 -11.22 17.35 -7.12
CA LYS A 30 -11.24 16.13 -7.91
C LYS A 30 -11.46 14.86 -7.11
N GLU A 31 -11.41 14.93 -5.80
CA GLU A 31 -11.39 13.75 -4.92
C GLU A 31 -12.80 13.34 -4.46
N SER A 32 -13.68 14.31 -4.29
CA SER A 32 -15.06 14.06 -3.84
C SER A 32 -16.00 13.90 -5.03
N VAL A 33 -16.17 12.68 -5.51
CA VAL A 33 -17.05 12.39 -6.64
C VAL A 33 -18.51 12.44 -6.22
N MET A 34 -19.29 13.29 -6.89
CA MET A 34 -20.74 13.35 -6.76
C MET A 34 -21.40 12.97 -8.09
N VAL A 35 -22.56 12.35 -7.98
CA VAL A 35 -23.45 12.11 -9.11
C VAL A 35 -24.79 12.78 -8.86
N ALA A 36 -25.42 13.23 -9.94
CA ALA A 36 -26.77 13.79 -9.86
C ALA A 36 -27.68 13.08 -10.86
N HIS A 37 -28.91 12.93 -10.46
CA HIS A 37 -29.99 12.49 -11.34
C HIS A 37 -30.96 13.64 -11.55
N LEU A 38 -31.34 13.83 -12.81
CA LEU A 38 -32.34 14.84 -13.18
C LEU A 38 -33.74 14.25 -13.03
N VAL A 39 -34.53 14.79 -12.10
CA VAL A 39 -35.92 14.46 -11.92
C VAL A 39 -36.71 15.77 -11.96
N ASP A 40 -37.68 15.89 -12.85
CA ASP A 40 -38.55 17.05 -13.00
C ASP A 40 -37.81 18.40 -13.03
N LYS A 41 -36.74 18.47 -13.81
CA LYS A 41 -35.79 19.61 -13.94
C LYS A 41 -35.02 19.95 -12.68
N ASN A 42 -35.05 19.12 -11.66
CA ASN A 42 -34.28 19.27 -10.43
C ASN A 42 -33.08 18.29 -10.42
N LEU A 43 -31.91 18.78 -10.08
CA LEU A 43 -30.71 17.97 -9.87
C LEU A 43 -30.49 17.72 -8.37
N SER A 44 -30.45 16.46 -7.98
CA SER A 44 -30.11 16.06 -6.62
C SER A 44 -28.72 15.41 -6.64
N PHE A 45 -27.73 16.11 -6.09
CA PHE A 45 -26.35 15.62 -6.00
C PHE A 45 -26.15 14.69 -4.80
N LYS A 46 -25.47 13.58 -5.03
CA LYS A 46 -25.13 12.63 -3.96
C LYS A 46 -23.67 12.23 -4.09
N HIS A 47 -22.95 12.25 -2.97
CA HIS A 47 -21.59 11.72 -2.91
C HIS A 47 -21.60 10.22 -3.24
N LEU A 48 -20.62 9.75 -4.01
CA LEU A 48 -20.42 8.32 -4.27
C LEU A 48 -19.64 7.66 -3.14
N CYS A 49 -18.67 8.35 -2.59
CA CYS A 49 -17.74 7.84 -1.60
C CYS A 49 -18.11 8.27 -0.17
N GLY A 50 -17.49 7.64 0.80
CA GLY A 50 -17.38 8.12 2.17
C GLY A 50 -15.95 8.60 2.44
N PHE A 51 -15.68 8.94 3.69
CA PHE A 51 -14.43 9.57 4.10
C PHE A 51 -13.87 8.90 5.36
N ILE A 52 -12.56 8.69 5.38
CA ILE A 52 -11.83 8.32 6.61
C ILE A 52 -11.05 9.53 7.07
N GLU A 53 -11.23 9.91 8.33
CA GLU A 53 -10.45 10.94 8.99
C GLU A 53 -9.37 10.27 9.86
N VAL A 54 -8.10 10.45 9.48
CA VAL A 54 -6.93 10.05 10.26
C VAL A 54 -6.49 11.24 11.08
N LYS A 55 -6.43 11.07 12.40
CA LYS A 55 -5.98 12.10 13.34
C LYS A 55 -4.61 11.74 13.87
N LEU A 56 -3.64 12.61 13.65
CA LEU A 56 -2.26 12.44 14.12
C LEU A 56 -1.87 13.55 15.07
N LYS A 57 -1.23 13.21 16.17
CA LYS A 57 -0.55 14.14 17.07
C LYS A 57 0.85 13.62 17.39
N GLY A 58 1.68 14.48 17.96
CA GLY A 58 3.07 14.19 18.29
C GLY A 58 3.98 15.31 17.84
N THR A 59 5.25 15.03 17.69
CA THR A 59 6.27 15.99 17.23
C THR A 59 6.87 15.53 15.90
N GLY A 60 7.31 16.50 15.08
CA GLY A 60 7.92 16.26 13.76
C GLY A 60 7.00 16.62 12.59
N THR A 61 7.53 16.45 11.40
CA THR A 61 6.89 16.84 10.14
C THR A 61 6.45 15.60 9.37
N VAL A 62 5.16 15.53 9.07
CA VAL A 62 4.60 14.43 8.26
C VAL A 62 5.03 14.60 6.81
N LYS A 63 5.60 13.55 6.23
CA LYS A 63 6.00 13.47 4.83
C LYS A 63 4.99 12.71 3.99
N HIS A 64 4.56 11.57 4.50
CA HIS A 64 3.63 10.68 3.81
C HIS A 64 2.66 10.00 4.78
N ILE A 65 1.46 9.72 4.28
CA ILE A 65 0.49 8.87 4.95
C ILE A 65 -0.06 7.89 3.91
N ALA A 66 -0.07 6.61 4.21
CA ALA A 66 -0.73 5.61 3.39
C ALA A 66 -1.83 4.90 4.19
N LEU A 67 -3.02 4.80 3.60
CA LEU A 67 -4.04 3.87 4.05
C LEU A 67 -3.92 2.59 3.21
N ARG A 68 -4.02 1.44 3.86
CA ARG A 68 -3.99 0.13 3.21
C ARG A 68 -5.05 -0.78 3.78
N SER A 69 -5.74 -1.51 2.90
CA SER A 69 -6.40 -2.74 3.28
C SER A 69 -5.39 -3.88 3.16
N ASN A 70 -5.22 -4.66 4.23
CA ASN A 70 -4.41 -5.88 4.23
C ASN A 70 -5.24 -7.11 3.82
N ALA A 71 -6.50 -6.93 3.52
CA ALA A 71 -7.34 -7.93 2.89
C ALA A 71 -7.01 -8.01 1.38
N ARG A 72 -7.54 -9.02 0.73
CA ARG A 72 -7.35 -9.19 -0.73
C ARG A 72 -7.79 -7.95 -1.52
N HIS A 73 -7.36 -7.90 -2.78
CA HIS A 73 -7.67 -6.85 -3.77
C HIS A 73 -9.16 -6.50 -3.93
N TRP A 74 -10.08 -7.35 -3.50
CA TRP A 74 -11.52 -7.03 -3.46
C TRP A 74 -11.92 -5.95 -2.44
N GLU A 75 -11.03 -5.58 -1.49
CA GLU A 75 -11.18 -4.41 -0.62
C GLU A 75 -10.44 -3.19 -1.21
N ALA A 76 -10.71 -2.88 -2.46
CA ALA A 76 -10.08 -1.73 -3.10
C ALA A 76 -10.42 -0.42 -2.38
N LEU A 77 -9.40 0.42 -2.21
CA LEU A 77 -9.49 1.78 -1.67
C LEU A 77 -9.51 2.83 -2.78
N SER A 78 -8.90 2.52 -3.92
CA SER A 78 -8.73 3.46 -5.04
C SER A 78 -8.63 2.73 -6.36
N GLY A 79 -8.47 3.46 -7.47
CA GLY A 79 -8.36 2.92 -8.80
C GLY A 79 -9.65 3.01 -9.60
N LEU A 80 -9.77 2.21 -10.65
CA LEU A 80 -10.92 2.26 -11.54
C LEU A 80 -12.14 1.61 -10.89
N ALA A 81 -13.23 2.35 -10.83
CA ALA A 81 -14.52 1.89 -10.31
C ALA A 81 -15.57 1.85 -11.42
N TYR A 82 -16.35 0.78 -11.45
CA TYR A 82 -17.56 0.67 -12.25
C TYR A 82 -18.77 0.89 -11.35
N ILE A 83 -19.54 1.92 -11.63
CA ILE A 83 -20.63 2.37 -10.79
C ILE A 83 -21.93 2.11 -11.52
N ASN A 84 -22.76 1.23 -10.97
CA ASN A 84 -24.09 0.97 -11.53
C ASN A 84 -25.05 2.04 -11.02
N LEU A 85 -25.58 2.84 -11.94
CA LEU A 85 -26.54 3.91 -11.65
C LEU A 85 -28.00 3.47 -11.83
N GLY A 86 -28.26 2.18 -12.04
CA GLY A 86 -29.55 1.66 -12.46
C GLY A 86 -30.73 1.86 -11.50
N THR A 87 -30.49 2.20 -10.25
CA THR A 87 -31.56 2.41 -9.24
C THR A 87 -31.34 3.68 -8.45
N ILE A 88 -32.30 4.59 -8.48
CA ILE A 88 -32.27 5.80 -7.68
C ILE A 88 -33.15 5.54 -6.43
N PRO A 89 -32.63 5.86 -5.22
CA PRO A 89 -31.39 6.55 -4.87
C PRO A 89 -30.15 5.65 -4.66
N ASP A 90 -30.22 4.34 -4.89
CA ASP A 90 -29.15 3.41 -4.57
C ASP A 90 -28.16 3.27 -5.73
N PHE A 91 -27.00 3.91 -5.57
CA PHE A 91 -25.86 3.69 -6.47
C PHE A 91 -25.07 2.50 -5.98
N GLN A 92 -25.11 1.42 -6.74
CA GLN A 92 -24.20 0.29 -6.57
C GLN A 92 -22.95 0.54 -7.41
N TYR A 93 -21.82 0.16 -6.90
CA TYR A 93 -20.58 0.19 -7.64
C TYR A 93 -19.74 -1.05 -7.31
N SER A 94 -18.94 -1.45 -8.26
CA SER A 94 -17.97 -2.51 -8.09
C SER A 94 -16.61 -1.98 -8.53
N PHE A 95 -15.57 -2.51 -7.93
CA PHE A 95 -14.22 -2.29 -8.40
C PHE A 95 -13.84 -3.41 -9.35
N ASP A 96 -13.13 -3.07 -10.42
CA ASP A 96 -12.51 -4.08 -11.24
C ASP A 96 -11.40 -4.73 -10.40
N THR A 97 -11.52 -6.04 -10.22
CA THR A 97 -10.55 -6.85 -9.49
C THR A 97 -9.40 -7.31 -10.36
N GLY A 98 -9.39 -6.90 -11.63
CA GLY A 98 -8.25 -7.11 -12.51
C GLY A 98 -7.00 -6.39 -12.01
N TYR A 99 -5.87 -7.05 -12.01
CA TYR A 99 -4.60 -6.65 -11.40
C TYR A 99 -4.06 -5.25 -11.75
N LYS A 100 -4.67 -4.54 -12.67
CA LYS A 100 -4.14 -3.28 -13.19
C LYS A 100 -4.95 -2.04 -12.84
N LEU A 101 -6.14 -2.17 -12.28
CA LEU A 101 -7.09 -1.06 -12.25
C LEU A 101 -7.62 -0.70 -10.85
N ALA A 102 -7.57 -1.61 -9.88
CA ALA A 102 -7.98 -1.34 -8.51
C ALA A 102 -6.83 -1.52 -7.53
N PHE A 103 -6.76 -0.65 -6.53
CA PHE A 103 -5.69 -0.64 -5.53
C PHE A 103 -6.27 -0.73 -4.13
N ASN A 104 -5.66 -1.56 -3.29
CA ASN A 104 -5.99 -1.68 -1.87
C ASN A 104 -5.29 -0.64 -1.00
N TRP A 105 -4.91 0.48 -1.57
CA TRP A 105 -4.19 1.57 -0.90
C TRP A 105 -4.56 2.94 -1.46
N ILE A 106 -4.35 3.97 -0.62
CA ILE A 106 -4.29 5.38 -0.98
C ILE A 106 -3.04 5.95 -0.33
N TYR A 107 -2.30 6.74 -1.09
CA TYR A 107 -1.06 7.36 -0.67
C TYR A 107 -1.18 8.88 -0.69
N ALA A 108 -0.88 9.52 0.44
CA ALA A 108 -0.84 10.97 0.55
C ALA A 108 0.60 11.46 0.72
N THR A 109 1.02 12.38 -0.12
CA THR A 109 2.24 13.17 0.06
C THR A 109 1.88 14.43 0.83
N CYS A 110 2.58 14.69 1.93
CA CYS A 110 2.36 15.84 2.78
C CYS A 110 3.49 16.86 2.60
N SER A 111 3.14 18.12 2.36
CA SER A 111 4.11 19.20 2.23
C SER A 111 4.13 20.04 3.51
N ASN A 112 5.21 19.88 4.28
CA ASN A 112 5.46 20.68 5.49
C ASN A 112 4.34 20.67 6.55
N VAL A 113 3.73 19.52 6.80
CA VAL A 113 2.68 19.39 7.81
C VAL A 113 3.33 19.05 9.15
N GLU A 114 3.56 20.08 9.97
CA GLU A 114 4.08 19.89 11.34
C GLU A 114 2.98 19.38 12.25
N LEU A 115 3.30 18.40 13.08
CA LEU A 115 2.43 17.89 14.12
C LEU A 115 2.55 18.71 15.40
N SER A 116 1.54 18.65 16.24
CA SER A 116 1.50 19.19 17.59
C SER A 116 1.29 18.06 18.59
N ALA A 117 2.03 18.08 19.70
CA ALA A 117 1.85 17.13 20.79
C ALA A 117 0.51 17.33 21.52
N SER A 118 -0.01 18.56 21.54
CA SER A 118 -1.25 18.92 22.26
C SER A 118 -2.50 18.83 21.39
N GLU A 119 -2.40 19.03 20.07
CA GLU A 119 -3.53 19.11 19.18
C GLU A 119 -3.36 18.16 17.98
N ALA A 120 -4.35 17.29 17.76
CA ALA A 120 -4.30 16.37 16.63
C ALA A 120 -4.67 17.08 15.32
N LYS A 121 -3.85 16.86 14.28
CA LYS A 121 -4.17 17.25 12.91
C LYS A 121 -4.94 16.17 12.19
N SER A 122 -5.94 16.58 11.43
CA SER A 122 -6.80 15.69 10.66
C SER A 122 -6.37 15.59 9.20
N PHE A 123 -6.35 14.37 8.68
CA PHE A 123 -6.06 14.04 7.29
C PHE A 123 -7.23 13.21 6.76
N TYR A 124 -7.78 13.61 5.62
CA TYR A 124 -8.98 13.00 5.08
C TYR A 124 -8.70 12.23 3.81
N PHE A 125 -9.27 11.03 3.72
CA PHE A 125 -9.15 10.14 2.58
C PHE A 125 -10.54 9.79 2.06
N VAL A 126 -10.74 9.98 0.76
CA VAL A 126 -11.97 9.61 0.07
C VAL A 126 -11.88 8.14 -0.32
N VAL A 127 -12.80 7.33 0.17
CA VAL A 127 -12.78 5.89 -0.04
C VAL A 127 -14.17 5.36 -0.38
N PRO A 128 -14.26 4.21 -1.08
CA PRO A 128 -15.53 3.54 -1.31
C PRO A 128 -16.26 3.23 -0.01
N PRO A 129 -17.60 3.36 0.05
CA PRO A 129 -18.37 2.99 1.23
C PRO A 129 -18.46 1.46 1.32
N ARG A 130 -17.82 0.93 2.35
CA ARG A 130 -17.81 -0.49 2.69
C ARG A 130 -17.21 -0.71 4.07
N THR A 131 -17.20 -1.93 4.54
CA THR A 131 -16.43 -2.35 5.70
C THR A 131 -15.04 -2.79 5.23
N TYR A 132 -14.01 -2.20 5.82
CA TYR A 132 -12.61 -2.54 5.59
C TYR A 132 -12.08 -3.33 6.77
N GLU A 133 -11.64 -4.54 6.51
CA GLU A 133 -10.98 -5.37 7.51
C GLU A 133 -9.47 -5.17 7.46
N ASN A 134 -8.81 -5.29 8.62
CA ASN A 134 -7.35 -5.23 8.72
C ASN A 134 -6.71 -3.99 8.05
N MET A 135 -7.34 -2.83 8.17
CA MET A 135 -6.77 -1.61 7.63
C MET A 135 -5.54 -1.17 8.40
N SER A 136 -4.49 -0.80 7.68
CA SER A 136 -3.29 -0.19 8.23
C SER A 136 -3.15 1.26 7.80
N ILE A 137 -2.61 2.06 8.72
CA ILE A 137 -2.20 3.44 8.53
C ILE A 137 -0.69 3.46 8.67
N CYS A 138 0.02 3.82 7.60
CA CYS A 138 1.46 4.00 7.62
C CYS A 138 1.74 5.49 7.55
N VAL A 139 2.54 6.00 8.50
CA VAL A 139 2.90 7.42 8.59
C VAL A 139 4.41 7.53 8.53
N GLN A 140 4.89 8.37 7.65
CA GLN A 140 6.29 8.73 7.58
C GLN A 140 6.47 10.18 8.00
N THR A 141 7.39 10.40 8.93
CA THR A 141 7.81 11.73 9.38
C THR A 141 9.31 11.92 9.18
N ASP A 142 9.82 13.09 9.51
CA ASP A 142 11.25 13.36 9.61
C ASP A 142 11.94 12.62 10.78
N LYS A 143 11.16 12.04 11.70
CA LYS A 143 11.68 11.27 12.85
C LYS A 143 11.65 9.76 12.62
N GLY A 144 10.89 9.27 11.66
CA GLY A 144 10.80 7.84 11.38
C GLY A 144 9.48 7.43 10.72
N SER A 145 9.35 6.13 10.52
CA SER A 145 8.18 5.50 9.93
C SER A 145 7.39 4.74 10.99
N TYR A 146 6.09 4.92 10.99
CA TYR A 146 5.16 4.31 11.93
C TYR A 146 4.12 3.51 11.16
N ALA A 147 3.75 2.36 11.66
CA ALA A 147 2.72 1.52 11.05
C ALA A 147 1.72 1.06 12.11
N ILE A 148 0.48 1.44 11.94
CA ILE A 148 -0.61 1.16 12.86
C ILE A 148 -1.65 0.31 12.13
N THR A 149 -2.00 -0.85 12.67
CA THR A 149 -3.08 -1.69 12.14
C THR A 149 -4.32 -1.50 13.01
N ALA A 150 -5.45 -1.23 12.38
CA ALA A 150 -6.73 -1.13 13.07
C ALA A 150 -7.09 -2.48 13.71
N LYS A 151 -7.46 -2.44 15.00
CA LYS A 151 -7.87 -3.66 15.74
C LYS A 151 -9.23 -4.19 15.30
N ASN A 152 -10.09 -3.31 14.82
CA ASN A 152 -11.45 -3.61 14.40
C ASN A 152 -11.67 -3.16 12.96
N ALA A 153 -12.62 -3.80 12.30
CA ALA A 153 -13.07 -3.39 10.97
C ALA A 153 -13.57 -1.92 10.98
N ILE A 154 -13.26 -1.21 9.91
CA ILE A 154 -13.63 0.19 9.72
C ILE A 154 -14.79 0.27 8.73
N GLN A 155 -15.98 0.54 9.24
CA GLN A 155 -17.13 0.76 8.37
C GLN A 155 -17.17 2.21 7.88
N VAL A 156 -17.19 2.37 6.58
CA VAL A 156 -17.34 3.65 5.88
C VAL A 156 -18.69 3.69 5.19
N ASN A 157 -19.46 4.70 5.50
CA ASN A 157 -20.77 4.94 4.87
C ASN A 157 -20.67 6.10 3.87
N ARG A 158 -21.44 6.03 2.79
CA ARG A 158 -21.52 7.09 1.78
C ARG A 158 -21.89 8.44 2.42
N ALA A 159 -21.20 9.49 1.96
CA ALA A 159 -21.38 10.87 2.43
C ALA A 159 -21.17 11.07 3.94
N LYS A 160 -20.47 10.15 4.59
CA LYS A 160 -20.15 10.24 6.02
C LYS A 160 -18.65 10.21 6.24
N ILE A 161 -18.21 10.97 7.24
CA ILE A 161 -16.84 10.92 7.75
C ILE A 161 -16.79 9.82 8.82
N ARG A 162 -15.84 8.92 8.68
CA ARG A 162 -15.48 7.93 9.70
C ARG A 162 -14.20 8.40 10.39
N PRO A 163 -14.28 9.00 11.58
CA PRO A 163 -13.09 9.39 12.33
C PRO A 163 -12.41 8.17 12.93
N ILE A 164 -11.09 8.16 12.86
CA ILE A 164 -10.22 7.24 13.61
C ILE A 164 -9.76 7.95 14.87
N ALA A 165 -9.64 7.21 15.97
CA ALA A 165 -9.11 7.75 17.22
C ALA A 165 -7.72 8.39 16.96
N ALA A 166 -7.45 9.50 17.64
CA ALA A 166 -6.17 10.19 17.47
C ALA A 166 -4.99 9.27 17.81
N ILE A 167 -4.04 9.21 16.88
CA ILE A 167 -2.80 8.43 16.99
C ILE A 167 -1.73 9.38 17.49
N ASP A 168 -1.14 9.05 18.64
CA ASP A 168 -0.01 9.76 19.20
C ASP A 168 1.29 9.10 18.72
N LEU A 169 1.98 9.75 17.79
CA LEU A 169 3.21 9.20 17.23
C LEU A 169 4.38 9.21 18.24
N ASP A 170 4.38 10.15 19.19
CA ASP A 170 5.42 10.20 20.24
C ASP A 170 5.27 9.06 21.27
N ALA A 171 4.07 8.46 21.34
CA ALA A 171 3.82 7.27 22.15
C ALA A 171 4.13 5.94 21.42
N LEU A 172 4.55 6.02 20.14
CA LEU A 172 4.90 4.86 19.33
C LEU A 172 6.41 4.83 19.08
N GLU A 173 7.02 3.68 19.29
CA GLU A 173 8.39 3.48 18.81
C GLU A 173 8.37 3.35 17.27
N PRO A 174 9.30 4.02 16.57
CA PRO A 174 9.52 3.76 15.15
C PRO A 174 9.80 2.27 14.95
N ALA A 175 9.26 1.71 13.89
CA ALA A 175 9.40 0.28 13.62
C ALA A 175 10.89 -0.10 13.50
N SER A 176 11.42 -0.82 14.50
CA SER A 176 12.75 -1.43 14.40
C SER A 176 12.72 -2.52 13.34
N THR A 177 13.58 -2.43 12.35
CA THR A 177 13.61 -3.35 11.20
C THR A 177 14.87 -4.20 11.21
N ILE A 178 14.72 -5.45 10.72
CA ILE A 178 15.84 -6.34 10.40
C ILE A 178 16.25 -6.03 8.96
N ASP A 179 17.49 -5.62 8.76
CA ASP A 179 18.00 -5.32 7.42
C ASP A 179 18.29 -6.62 6.65
N LEU A 180 17.49 -6.86 5.62
CA LEU A 180 17.67 -8.02 4.72
C LEU A 180 18.88 -7.87 3.80
N SER A 181 19.38 -6.66 3.62
CA SER A 181 20.56 -6.38 2.79
C SER A 181 21.88 -6.42 3.55
N ALA A 182 21.88 -6.75 4.85
CA ALA A 182 23.10 -6.80 5.67
C ALA A 182 24.21 -7.68 5.09
N ASN A 183 23.86 -8.73 4.32
CA ASN A 183 24.81 -9.61 3.64
C ASN A 183 24.95 -9.29 2.14
N GLY A 184 24.45 -8.15 1.70
CA GLY A 184 24.48 -7.68 0.31
C GLY A 184 23.10 -7.49 -0.31
N LEU A 185 23.11 -6.76 -1.43
CA LEU A 185 21.90 -6.49 -2.19
C LEU A 185 21.42 -7.73 -2.93
N ALA A 186 20.11 -7.91 -3.00
CA ALA A 186 19.48 -8.99 -3.76
C ALA A 186 18.19 -8.51 -4.42
N ASN A 187 17.75 -9.23 -5.45
CA ASN A 187 16.40 -9.05 -6.03
C ASN A 187 15.40 -10.02 -5.40
N CYS A 188 15.89 -11.02 -4.66
CA CYS A 188 15.08 -11.94 -3.88
C CYS A 188 15.64 -11.99 -2.46
N TYR A 189 14.79 -11.71 -1.48
CA TYR A 189 15.13 -11.82 -0.07
C TYR A 189 14.32 -12.93 0.60
N ILE A 190 14.99 -13.71 1.44
CA ILE A 190 14.35 -14.75 2.25
C ILE A 190 14.00 -14.15 3.61
N VAL A 191 12.76 -14.30 4.01
CA VAL A 191 12.26 -13.97 5.34
C VAL A 191 12.00 -15.28 6.07
N PRO A 192 12.77 -15.61 7.11
CA PRO A 192 12.55 -16.82 7.88
C PRO A 192 11.16 -16.88 8.48
N GLN A 193 10.53 -18.02 8.42
CA GLN A 193 9.30 -18.28 9.14
C GLN A 193 9.51 -18.08 10.65
N GLY A 194 8.45 -17.73 11.33
CA GLY A 194 8.46 -17.57 12.77
C GLY A 194 7.06 -17.31 13.30
N SER A 195 6.85 -17.62 14.58
CA SER A 195 5.60 -17.35 15.28
C SER A 195 5.31 -15.86 15.40
N ASP A 196 6.38 -15.06 15.53
CA ASP A 196 6.28 -13.64 15.83
C ASP A 196 6.27 -12.78 14.58
N ALA A 197 5.44 -11.76 14.60
CA ALA A 197 5.48 -10.71 13.60
C ALA A 197 6.76 -9.88 13.76
N LYS A 198 7.47 -9.64 12.64
CA LYS A 198 8.72 -8.87 12.63
C LYS A 198 8.72 -7.87 11.49
N TYR A 199 9.42 -6.76 11.69
CA TYR A 199 9.65 -5.78 10.64
C TYR A 199 10.99 -6.04 9.96
N TYR A 200 10.98 -5.90 8.64
CA TYR A 200 12.14 -6.06 7.78
C TYR A 200 12.31 -4.84 6.90
N SER A 201 13.54 -4.58 6.49
CA SER A 201 13.85 -3.49 5.56
C SER A 201 14.96 -3.89 4.59
N PHE A 202 15.03 -3.17 3.47
CA PHE A 202 16.10 -3.24 2.50
C PHE A 202 16.11 -1.95 1.66
N PRO A 203 17.26 -1.53 1.09
CA PRO A 203 17.32 -0.33 0.27
C PRO A 203 16.60 -0.53 -1.07
N ALA A 204 15.92 0.52 -1.54
CA ALA A 204 15.32 0.58 -2.87
C ALA A 204 16.42 0.76 -3.93
N GLN A 205 17.21 -0.27 -4.14
CA GLN A 205 18.39 -0.28 -5.00
C GLN A 205 18.42 -1.57 -5.82
N LYS A 206 18.78 -1.47 -7.09
CA LYS A 206 18.94 -2.64 -7.96
C LYS A 206 20.21 -3.40 -7.59
N LEU A 207 20.18 -4.72 -7.77
CA LEU A 207 21.37 -5.54 -7.67
C LEU A 207 22.46 -5.04 -8.64
N ASN A 208 23.71 -5.09 -8.18
CA ASN A 208 24.90 -4.65 -8.94
C ASN A 208 24.91 -3.16 -9.33
N THR A 209 24.19 -2.31 -8.62
CA THR A 209 24.29 -0.87 -8.76
C THR A 209 24.69 -0.24 -7.43
N THR A 210 25.28 0.95 -7.48
CA THR A 210 25.57 1.77 -6.29
C THR A 210 24.52 2.88 -6.11
N GLU A 211 23.65 3.05 -7.09
CA GLU A 211 22.67 4.11 -7.11
C GLU A 211 21.32 3.64 -6.58
N LYS A 212 20.72 4.46 -5.75
CA LYS A 212 19.33 4.29 -5.34
C LYS A 212 18.41 4.60 -6.52
N LEU A 213 17.24 3.95 -6.52
CA LEU A 213 16.23 4.23 -7.52
C LEU A 213 15.73 5.69 -7.39
N ALA A 214 15.72 6.39 -8.52
CA ALA A 214 15.20 7.77 -8.59
C ALA A 214 13.67 7.78 -8.76
N ASN A 215 13.07 8.92 -8.36
CA ASN A 215 11.65 9.20 -8.58
C ASN A 215 10.68 8.16 -7.96
N VAL A 216 11.07 7.50 -6.89
CA VAL A 216 10.18 6.60 -6.16
C VAL A 216 9.20 7.43 -5.34
N ALA A 217 7.91 7.27 -5.61
CA ALA A 217 6.85 7.92 -4.85
C ALA A 217 6.39 7.04 -3.67
N TYR A 218 6.25 5.74 -3.88
CA TYR A 218 5.77 4.79 -2.85
C TYR A 218 6.17 3.36 -3.19
N ALA A 219 5.98 2.45 -2.21
CA ALA A 219 6.12 1.00 -2.36
C ALA A 219 4.85 0.28 -1.92
N HIS A 220 4.51 -0.82 -2.57
CA HIS A 220 3.44 -1.70 -2.11
C HIS A 220 3.60 -3.14 -2.62
N VAL A 221 2.77 -4.05 -2.10
CA VAL A 221 2.67 -5.42 -2.60
C VAL A 221 2.04 -5.41 -3.98
N LEU A 222 2.79 -5.82 -4.99
CA LEU A 222 2.28 -5.98 -6.34
C LEU A 222 1.48 -7.28 -6.49
N TRP A 223 1.94 -8.35 -5.86
CA TRP A 223 1.36 -9.67 -5.91
C TRP A 223 1.78 -10.51 -4.71
N SER A 224 0.93 -11.44 -4.30
CA SER A 224 1.23 -12.46 -3.31
C SER A 224 0.44 -13.74 -3.61
N ASP A 225 1.05 -14.90 -3.42
CA ASP A 225 0.39 -16.20 -3.55
C ASP A 225 -0.52 -16.52 -2.36
N ARG A 226 -0.28 -15.87 -1.22
CA ARG A 226 -1.07 -16.04 0.01
C ARG A 226 -1.41 -14.70 0.64
N GLU A 227 -2.55 -14.67 1.32
CA GLU A 227 -3.01 -13.46 2.01
C GLU A 227 -2.19 -13.14 3.24
N GLN A 228 -1.94 -11.86 3.43
CA GLN A 228 -1.40 -11.33 4.68
C GLN A 228 -0.11 -12.00 5.17
N VAL A 229 0.73 -12.49 4.25
CA VAL A 229 2.08 -12.99 4.62
C VAL A 229 2.92 -11.81 5.07
N ILE A 230 2.86 -10.72 4.30
CA ILE A 230 3.45 -9.43 4.69
C ILE A 230 2.39 -8.31 4.64
N THR A 231 2.59 -7.31 5.47
CA THR A 231 1.73 -6.12 5.58
C THR A 231 2.59 -4.87 5.77
N ASN A 232 1.97 -3.70 5.82
CA ASN A 232 2.63 -2.44 6.18
C ASN A 232 3.87 -2.13 5.33
N VAL A 233 3.82 -2.44 4.01
CA VAL A 233 4.91 -2.08 3.11
C VAL A 233 4.97 -0.56 3.00
N ASN A 234 6.12 0.03 3.25
CA ASN A 234 6.36 1.46 3.23
C ASN A 234 7.67 1.76 2.49
N TYR A 235 7.76 2.94 1.89
CA TYR A 235 8.97 3.49 1.31
C TYR A 235 9.33 4.78 2.03
N ASP A 236 10.53 4.84 2.56
CA ASP A 236 11.10 6.04 3.16
C ASP A 236 11.93 6.78 2.10
N ALA A 237 11.42 7.90 1.63
CA ALA A 237 12.09 8.71 0.61
C ALA A 237 13.37 9.37 1.13
N ALA A 238 13.49 9.65 2.42
CA ALA A 238 14.67 10.27 3.00
C ALA A 238 15.88 9.32 3.00
N THR A 239 15.64 8.04 3.31
CA THR A 239 16.69 7.01 3.35
C THR A 239 16.75 6.17 2.08
N GLY A 240 15.68 6.19 1.26
CA GLY A 240 15.53 5.31 0.10
C GLY A 240 15.34 3.85 0.51
N THR A 241 14.67 3.60 1.64
CA THR A 241 14.51 2.27 2.23
C THR A 241 13.08 1.80 2.11
N ILE A 242 12.90 0.55 1.75
CA ILE A 242 11.62 -0.15 1.81
C ILE A 242 11.56 -0.91 3.12
N SER A 243 10.43 -0.81 3.83
CA SER A 243 10.16 -1.59 5.03
C SER A 243 8.81 -2.30 4.93
N PHE A 244 8.67 -3.41 5.62
CA PHE A 244 7.42 -4.17 5.69
C PHE A 244 7.36 -5.01 6.96
N LYS A 245 6.16 -5.49 7.30
CA LYS A 245 5.92 -6.36 8.43
C LYS A 245 5.63 -7.78 7.94
N TYR A 246 6.41 -8.76 8.34
CA TYR A 246 6.03 -10.18 8.30
C TYR A 246 4.96 -10.45 9.35
N ALA A 247 3.90 -11.15 8.97
CA ALA A 247 2.72 -11.29 9.82
C ALA A 247 2.92 -12.25 11.01
N GLY A 248 3.97 -13.08 10.99
CA GLY A 248 4.17 -14.14 11.98
C GLY A 248 3.28 -15.36 11.71
N GLY A 249 3.07 -16.19 12.74
CA GLY A 249 2.20 -17.36 12.65
C GLY A 249 2.73 -18.45 11.72
N ASN A 250 4.05 -18.51 11.51
CA ASN A 250 4.72 -19.45 10.61
C ASN A 250 4.15 -19.44 9.18
N LYS A 251 3.74 -18.26 8.70
CA LYS A 251 3.19 -18.11 7.36
C LYS A 251 4.28 -18.24 6.31
N GLU A 252 4.04 -19.11 5.35
CA GLU A 252 4.82 -19.22 4.13
C GLU A 252 4.15 -18.47 3.01
N GLY A 253 4.94 -18.04 2.03
CA GLY A 253 4.42 -17.47 0.81
C GLY A 253 5.44 -16.67 0.03
N ASN A 254 5.07 -16.38 -1.20
CA ASN A 254 5.82 -15.55 -2.12
C ASN A 254 5.12 -14.19 -2.27
N VAL A 255 5.89 -13.14 -2.16
CA VAL A 255 5.37 -11.78 -2.25
C VAL A 255 6.25 -10.95 -3.17
N MET A 256 5.65 -10.21 -4.08
CA MET A 256 6.33 -9.24 -4.91
C MET A 256 6.08 -7.85 -4.36
N ILE A 257 7.11 -7.17 -3.87
CA ILE A 257 7.07 -5.75 -3.52
C ILE A 257 7.57 -4.94 -4.69
N SER A 258 6.81 -3.94 -5.10
CA SER A 258 7.22 -3.01 -6.15
C SER A 258 7.28 -1.58 -5.63
N VAL A 259 8.17 -0.78 -6.21
CA VAL A 259 8.20 0.68 -6.07
C VAL A 259 7.70 1.34 -7.34
N PHE A 260 7.06 2.47 -7.17
CA PHE A 260 6.35 3.17 -8.23
C PHE A 260 6.75 4.65 -8.27
N SER A 261 6.82 5.23 -9.46
CA SER A 261 6.95 6.68 -9.67
C SER A 261 5.63 7.41 -9.59
N ASP A 262 4.56 6.71 -9.96
CA ASP A 262 3.17 7.19 -9.92
C ASP A 262 2.22 5.99 -9.82
N VAL A 263 0.93 6.23 -10.02
CA VAL A 263 -0.14 5.22 -9.84
C VAL A 263 0.05 3.96 -10.68
N HIS A 264 0.70 4.04 -11.83
CA HIS A 264 0.74 2.96 -12.82
C HIS A 264 2.14 2.49 -13.18
N ASN A 265 3.17 3.29 -12.90
CA ASN A 265 4.52 3.03 -13.37
C ASN A 265 5.37 2.37 -12.30
N SER A 266 5.45 1.04 -12.34
CA SER A 266 6.40 0.27 -11.55
C SER A 266 7.82 0.54 -12.05
N ILE A 267 8.69 0.98 -11.14
CA ILE A 267 10.11 1.23 -11.44
C ILE A 267 10.91 -0.04 -11.30
N TRP A 268 10.68 -0.78 -10.21
CA TRP A 268 11.40 -2.01 -9.89
C TRP A 268 10.62 -2.89 -8.92
N THR A 269 10.91 -4.19 -8.92
CA THR A 269 10.22 -5.18 -8.08
C THR A 269 11.22 -6.12 -7.44
N TRP A 270 10.97 -6.48 -6.18
CA TRP A 270 11.71 -7.50 -5.43
C TRP A 270 10.79 -8.65 -5.07
N HIS A 271 11.35 -9.84 -5.07
CA HIS A 271 10.71 -11.04 -4.54
C HIS A 271 11.06 -11.19 -3.06
N ILE A 272 10.06 -11.31 -2.22
CA ILE A 272 10.18 -11.66 -0.81
C ILE A 272 9.63 -13.07 -0.65
N TRP A 273 10.52 -13.98 -0.28
CA TRP A 273 10.16 -15.37 -0.05
C TRP A 273 10.11 -15.64 1.45
N CYS A 274 8.90 -15.77 2.00
CA CYS A 274 8.69 -16.13 3.40
C CYS A 274 8.65 -17.65 3.49
N THR A 275 9.73 -18.22 4.01
CA THR A 275 9.91 -19.68 4.09
C THR A 275 10.93 -20.04 5.15
N ASP A 276 10.97 -21.32 5.56
CA ASP A 276 12.10 -21.85 6.27
C ASP A 276 13.36 -21.82 5.39
N GLN A 277 14.51 -21.96 6.01
CA GLN A 277 15.75 -21.91 5.28
C GLN A 277 15.75 -22.96 4.16
N PRO A 278 15.77 -22.55 2.87
CA PRO A 278 15.68 -23.48 1.77
C PRO A 278 16.88 -24.42 1.78
N LYS A 279 16.62 -25.70 1.60
CA LYS A 279 17.68 -26.70 1.47
C LYS A 279 18.35 -26.52 0.12
N VAL A 280 19.64 -26.19 0.12
CA VAL A 280 20.43 -26.15 -1.10
C VAL A 280 20.81 -27.57 -1.49
N VAL A 281 20.20 -28.10 -2.52
CA VAL A 281 20.62 -29.38 -3.13
C VAL A 281 21.71 -29.09 -4.15
N LYS A 282 22.93 -29.50 -3.86
CA LYS A 282 24.04 -29.45 -4.82
C LYS A 282 23.92 -30.64 -5.76
N ILE A 283 23.44 -30.43 -6.95
CA ILE A 283 23.48 -31.45 -8.01
C ILE A 283 24.85 -31.38 -8.65
N LYS A 284 25.66 -32.43 -8.42
CA LYS A 284 26.91 -32.61 -9.10
C LYS A 284 26.59 -33.13 -10.50
N ASN A 285 26.78 -32.32 -11.52
CA ASN A 285 26.64 -32.79 -12.88
C ASN A 285 27.85 -33.69 -13.21
N THR A 286 27.62 -35.00 -13.29
CA THR A 286 28.65 -36.01 -13.65
C THR A 286 28.65 -36.35 -15.14
N VAL A 287 28.10 -35.51 -16.00
CA VAL A 287 28.20 -35.71 -17.44
C VAL A 287 29.63 -35.45 -17.84
N THR A 288 30.41 -36.51 -17.96
CA THR A 288 31.71 -36.54 -18.63
C THR A 288 31.49 -36.44 -20.14
N THR A 289 31.27 -35.24 -20.64
CA THR A 289 31.55 -34.95 -22.04
C THR A 289 32.94 -34.38 -22.12
N THR A 290 33.71 -34.85 -23.08
CA THR A 290 35.13 -34.53 -23.36
C THR A 290 35.35 -33.07 -23.78
N GLU A 291 34.42 -32.19 -23.59
CA GLU A 291 34.53 -30.75 -23.84
C GLU A 291 34.26 -29.96 -22.57
N ASN A 292 35.37 -29.53 -21.96
CA ASN A 292 35.55 -28.35 -21.09
C ASN A 292 34.33 -27.87 -20.23
N ASN A 293 33.59 -28.77 -19.67
CA ASN A 293 32.61 -28.40 -18.66
C ASN A 293 33.24 -28.57 -17.28
N THR A 294 34.07 -27.60 -16.90
CA THR A 294 34.55 -27.45 -15.54
C THR A 294 33.35 -27.42 -14.63
N GLY A 295 33.19 -28.46 -13.81
CA GLY A 295 32.03 -28.73 -12.98
C GLY A 295 31.49 -27.51 -12.23
N LYS A 296 30.57 -26.83 -12.87
CA LYS A 296 29.77 -25.78 -12.21
C LYS A 296 28.72 -26.50 -11.39
N ASN A 297 28.76 -26.29 -10.10
CA ASN A 297 27.68 -26.71 -9.22
C ASN A 297 26.45 -25.83 -9.53
N HIS A 298 25.38 -26.43 -10.04
CA HIS A 298 24.08 -25.79 -10.12
C HIS A 298 23.34 -26.08 -8.81
N GLY A 299 23.03 -25.05 -8.05
CA GLY A 299 22.14 -25.15 -6.89
C GLY A 299 20.69 -25.04 -7.36
N LEU A 300 19.88 -26.02 -7.02
CA LEU A 300 18.42 -25.91 -7.04
C LEU A 300 17.98 -25.67 -5.61
N MET A 301 17.02 -24.76 -5.44
CA MET A 301 16.32 -24.56 -4.18
C MET A 301 14.97 -25.28 -4.28
N ASP A 302 14.70 -26.17 -3.31
CA ASP A 302 13.39 -26.79 -3.11
C ASP A 302 12.47 -25.90 -2.29
#